data_6c975f30cae5f10da38087c6246e7e62
#
_entry.id   6c975f30cae5f10da38087c6246e7e62
#
_cell.length_a   1.000
_cell.length_b   1.000
_cell.length_c   1.000
_cell.angle_alpha   90.00
_cell.angle_beta   90.00
_cell.angle_gamma   90.00
#
_symmetry.space_group_name_H-M   'P 1'
#
loop_
_entity.id
_entity.type
_entity.pdbx_description
1 polymer ?
#
loop_
_entity_poly.entity_id
_entity_poly.type
_entity_poly.pdbx_seq_one_letter_code
_entity_poly.pdbx_strand_id
1 'polypeptide(L)'
;MNYAVIKNCDIANGPGVRVSLFVSGCTNHCEHCFQPQTWAFDYGEPFTPQTEQTILELLSPDYINGLTLLGGEPFEPENQRVLLPFVRRVRAAFPRKTIWCFTGFTYDELLTEGSHPRCEATDELLSLLDVLVDGRYVEELKDISLRFRGSSNQRLIDLNATRQTGSVQLFSS
;
A
#
# COMPACT_ATOMS: atom_id res chain seq x y z
N MET A 1 -11.28 -10.03 3.04
CA MET A 1 -9.92 -9.57 3.43
C MET A 1 -9.85 -9.47 4.95
N ASN A 2 -8.77 -9.96 5.51
CA ASN A 2 -8.43 -9.70 6.91
C ASN A 2 -7.31 -8.66 6.99
N TYR A 3 -7.08 -8.13 8.17
CA TYR A 3 -5.97 -7.21 8.42
C TYR A 3 -5.27 -7.58 9.73
N ALA A 4 -3.97 -7.29 9.79
CA ALA A 4 -3.16 -7.63 10.96
C ALA A 4 -3.29 -6.56 12.04
N VAL A 5 -3.12 -5.30 11.66
CA VAL A 5 -3.13 -4.17 12.60
C VAL A 5 -3.42 -2.87 11.87
N ILE A 6 -3.99 -1.91 12.61
CA ILE A 6 -4.10 -0.52 12.20
C ILE A 6 -3.20 0.29 13.15
N LYS A 7 -2.23 1.01 12.59
CA LYS A 7 -1.38 1.90 13.40
C LYS A 7 -1.83 3.33 13.21
N ASN A 8 -2.23 3.96 14.31
CA ASN A 8 -2.54 5.38 14.34
C ASN A 8 -1.25 6.17 14.60
N CYS A 9 -1.15 7.35 14.02
CA CYS A 9 0.02 8.23 14.19
C CYS A 9 1.35 7.55 13.86
N ASP A 10 1.37 6.80 12.74
CA ASP A 10 2.57 6.12 12.27
C ASP A 10 3.45 7.11 11.52
N ILE A 11 4.74 7.16 11.87
CA ILE A 11 5.72 8.05 11.23
C ILE A 11 6.76 7.28 10.41
N ALA A 12 6.66 5.95 10.35
CA ALA A 12 7.68 5.10 9.71
C ALA A 12 7.39 4.76 8.25
N ASN A 13 6.13 4.77 7.84
CA ASN A 13 5.69 4.21 6.56
C ASN A 13 5.12 5.29 5.63
N GLY A 14 5.90 6.32 5.37
CA GLY A 14 5.55 7.44 4.52
C GLY A 14 5.79 8.77 5.23
N PRO A 15 5.69 9.88 4.48
CA PRO A 15 5.99 11.20 5.06
C PRO A 15 4.90 11.68 6.01
N GLY A 16 5.32 12.40 7.04
CA GLY A 16 4.41 12.99 8.00
C GLY A 16 3.86 11.96 8.99
N VAL A 17 2.68 12.27 9.54
CA VAL A 17 1.98 11.41 10.50
C VAL A 17 0.83 10.74 9.76
N ARG A 18 0.76 9.41 9.80
CA ARG A 18 -0.14 8.65 8.96
C ARG A 18 -0.94 7.61 9.75
N VAL A 19 -2.03 7.18 9.15
CA VAL A 19 -2.72 5.96 9.57
C VAL A 19 -2.25 4.85 8.64
N SER A 20 -1.76 3.74 9.19
CA SER A 20 -1.24 2.62 8.40
C SER A 20 -2.09 1.39 8.63
N LEU A 21 -2.60 0.82 7.52
CA LEU A 21 -3.39 -0.41 7.51
C LEU A 21 -2.52 -1.56 7.00
N PHE A 22 -2.26 -2.54 7.87
CA PHE A 22 -1.49 -3.73 7.55
C PHE A 22 -2.44 -4.86 7.18
N VAL A 23 -2.60 -5.11 5.88
CA VAL A 23 -3.50 -6.15 5.38
C VAL A 23 -2.89 -7.54 5.52
N SER A 24 -3.72 -8.58 5.49
CA SER A 24 -3.29 -9.98 5.51
C SER A 24 -3.42 -10.61 4.12
N GLY A 25 -2.57 -11.60 3.84
CA GLY A 25 -2.54 -12.30 2.56
C GLY A 25 -1.40 -11.81 1.69
N CYS A 26 -0.48 -12.72 1.35
CA CYS A 26 0.64 -12.42 0.48
C CYS A 26 1.18 -13.71 -0.14
N THR A 27 1.24 -13.76 -1.47
CA THR A 27 1.82 -14.89 -2.21
C THR A 27 3.29 -14.66 -2.58
N ASN A 28 3.84 -13.49 -2.30
CA ASN A 28 5.25 -13.17 -2.61
C ASN A 28 6.22 -13.99 -1.76
N HIS A 29 5.89 -14.21 -0.49
CA HIS A 29 6.69 -15.00 0.46
C HIS A 29 8.18 -14.66 0.39
N CYS A 30 8.52 -13.37 0.47
CA CYS A 30 9.89 -12.91 0.38
C CYS A 30 10.75 -13.53 1.48
N GLU A 31 11.94 -14.00 1.12
CA GLU A 31 12.91 -14.47 2.10
C GLU A 31 13.26 -13.30 3.03
N HIS A 32 13.33 -13.59 4.34
CA HIS A 32 13.56 -12.59 5.39
C HIS A 32 12.48 -11.51 5.49
N CYS A 33 11.24 -11.82 5.10
CA CYS A 33 10.11 -10.91 5.26
C CYS A 33 9.97 -10.49 6.73
N PHE A 34 9.71 -9.19 6.98
CA PHE A 34 9.55 -8.66 8.34
C PHE A 34 8.25 -9.13 9.01
N GLN A 35 7.25 -9.53 8.24
CA GLN A 35 5.94 -9.92 8.75
C GLN A 35 5.42 -11.20 8.10
N PRO A 36 6.12 -12.35 8.25
CA PRO A 36 5.69 -13.58 7.58
C PRO A 36 4.33 -14.09 8.07
N GLN A 37 3.90 -13.72 9.28
CA GLN A 37 2.57 -14.07 9.78
C GLN A 37 1.46 -13.50 8.89
N THR A 38 1.70 -12.40 8.18
CA THR A 38 0.70 -11.78 7.31
C THR A 38 0.58 -12.46 5.94
N TRP A 39 1.35 -13.53 5.68
CA TRP A 39 1.20 -14.31 4.44
C TRP A 39 -0.16 -15.03 4.40
N ALA A 40 -0.67 -15.44 5.57
CA ALA A 40 -1.97 -16.11 5.64
C ALA A 40 -3.10 -15.10 5.44
N PHE A 41 -3.99 -15.39 4.48
CA PHE A 41 -5.10 -14.49 4.14
C PHE A 41 -6.12 -14.36 5.27
N ASP A 42 -6.20 -15.34 6.16
CA ASP A 42 -7.10 -15.34 7.31
C ASP A 42 -6.45 -14.86 8.61
N TYR A 43 -5.21 -14.38 8.55
CA TYR A 43 -4.53 -13.85 9.73
C TYR A 43 -5.19 -12.54 10.19
N GLY A 44 -5.30 -12.38 11.51
CA GLY A 44 -5.80 -11.15 12.12
C GLY A 44 -7.32 -11.06 12.13
N GLU A 45 -7.84 -9.86 11.96
CA GLU A 45 -9.26 -9.55 12.10
C GLU A 45 -9.93 -9.34 10.74
N PRO A 46 -11.23 -9.65 10.61
CA PRO A 46 -11.97 -9.33 9.37
C PRO A 46 -12.06 -7.83 9.15
N PHE A 47 -11.87 -7.42 7.89
CA PHE A 47 -12.05 -6.03 7.48
C PHE A 47 -13.54 -5.81 7.19
N THR A 48 -14.20 -5.08 8.07
CA THR A 48 -15.65 -4.89 8.04
C THR A 48 -16.00 -3.43 7.77
N PRO A 49 -17.27 -3.09 7.46
CA PRO A 49 -17.70 -1.69 7.39
C PRO A 49 -17.37 -0.89 8.65
N GLN A 50 -17.42 -1.52 9.83
CA GLN A 50 -17.03 -0.89 11.08
C GLN A 50 -15.53 -0.55 11.09
N THR A 51 -14.69 -1.43 10.55
CA THR A 51 -13.25 -1.19 10.42
C THR A 51 -12.98 0.00 9.52
N GLU A 52 -13.67 0.08 8.37
CA GLU A 52 -13.57 1.23 7.47
C GLU A 52 -13.90 2.54 8.19
N GLN A 53 -15.00 2.54 8.94
CA GLN A 53 -15.43 3.73 9.67
C GLN A 53 -14.39 4.15 10.71
N THR A 54 -13.81 3.19 11.42
CA THR A 54 -12.74 3.46 12.38
C THR A 54 -11.56 4.15 11.71
N ILE A 55 -11.12 3.66 10.55
CA ILE A 55 -9.99 4.26 9.83
C ILE A 55 -10.34 5.68 9.36
N LEU A 56 -11.56 5.89 8.84
CA LEU A 56 -11.97 7.23 8.42
C LEU A 56 -11.95 8.22 9.59
N GLU A 57 -12.36 7.79 10.77
CA GLU A 57 -12.30 8.62 11.98
C GLU A 57 -10.85 8.95 12.37
N LEU A 58 -9.95 7.95 12.30
CA LEU A 58 -8.54 8.16 12.60
C LEU A 58 -7.86 9.09 11.60
N LEU A 59 -8.33 9.14 10.36
CA LEU A 59 -7.81 10.03 9.32
C LEU A 59 -8.30 11.46 9.45
N SER A 60 -9.37 11.69 10.21
CA SER A 60 -10.04 13.01 10.23
C SER A 60 -9.23 14.16 10.84
N PRO A 61 -8.35 13.98 11.85
CA PRO A 61 -7.60 15.11 12.38
C PRO A 61 -6.69 15.77 11.33
N ASP A 62 -6.58 17.09 11.39
CA ASP A 62 -5.79 17.87 10.42
C ASP A 62 -4.31 17.50 10.42
N TYR A 63 -3.77 17.05 11.57
CA TYR A 63 -2.37 16.67 11.67
C TYR A 63 -2.05 15.33 11.01
N ILE A 64 -3.06 14.56 10.65
CA ILE A 64 -2.85 13.28 9.91
C ILE A 64 -2.68 13.59 8.43
N ASN A 65 -1.53 13.22 7.88
CA ASN A 65 -1.17 13.55 6.50
C ASN A 65 -1.77 12.59 5.47
N GLY A 66 -2.08 11.37 5.86
CA GLY A 66 -2.68 10.42 4.93
C GLY A 66 -2.73 8.99 5.42
N LEU A 67 -3.02 8.10 4.47
CA LEU A 67 -3.18 6.67 4.66
C LEU A 67 -2.05 5.91 3.99
N THR A 68 -1.52 4.88 4.65
CA THR A 68 -0.58 3.94 4.05
C THR A 68 -1.16 2.53 4.09
N LEU A 69 -1.12 1.85 2.95
CA LEU A 69 -1.55 0.46 2.81
C LEU A 69 -0.30 -0.42 2.66
N LEU A 70 -0.18 -1.41 3.52
CA LEU A 70 0.97 -2.32 3.52
C LEU A 70 0.61 -3.60 4.29
N GLY A 71 1.58 -4.33 4.75
CA GLY A 71 1.41 -5.52 5.59
C GLY A 71 1.83 -6.78 4.88
N GLY A 72 0.87 -7.63 4.55
CA GLY A 72 0.99 -8.69 3.58
C GLY A 72 1.10 -8.07 2.20
N GLU A 73 0.10 -8.28 1.33
CA GLU A 73 0.16 -7.74 -0.02
C GLU A 73 -1.16 -7.06 -0.40
N PRO A 74 -1.21 -5.71 -0.40
CA PRO A 74 -2.41 -4.99 -0.82
C PRO A 74 -2.87 -5.30 -2.25
N PHE A 75 -1.94 -5.62 -3.15
CA PHE A 75 -2.25 -5.91 -4.55
C PHE A 75 -2.52 -7.39 -4.84
N GLU A 76 -2.71 -8.24 -3.82
CA GLU A 76 -3.36 -9.52 -4.08
C GLU A 76 -4.77 -9.25 -4.61
N PRO A 77 -5.23 -9.94 -5.69
CA PRO A 77 -6.54 -9.63 -6.29
C PRO A 77 -7.70 -9.58 -5.31
N GLU A 78 -7.78 -10.52 -4.37
CA GLU A 78 -8.88 -10.49 -3.41
C GLU A 78 -8.78 -9.31 -2.43
N ASN A 79 -7.57 -8.86 -2.12
CA ASN A 79 -7.38 -7.67 -1.29
C ASN A 79 -7.73 -6.40 -2.06
N GLN A 80 -7.33 -6.32 -3.33
CA GLN A 80 -7.68 -5.18 -4.18
C GLN A 80 -9.20 -4.96 -4.25
N ARG A 81 -9.97 -6.03 -4.39
CA ARG A 81 -11.43 -5.95 -4.51
C ARG A 81 -12.09 -5.40 -3.26
N VAL A 82 -11.51 -5.65 -2.10
CA VAL A 82 -12.00 -5.09 -0.83
C VAL A 82 -11.49 -3.68 -0.62
N LEU A 83 -10.21 -3.42 -0.94
CA LEU A 83 -9.60 -2.12 -0.74
C LEU A 83 -10.15 -1.04 -1.68
N LEU A 84 -10.54 -1.39 -2.90
CA LEU A 84 -10.97 -0.39 -3.88
C LEU A 84 -12.14 0.47 -3.41
N PRO A 85 -13.28 -0.09 -2.96
CA PRO A 85 -14.38 0.76 -2.46
C PRO A 85 -13.98 1.56 -1.23
N PHE A 86 -13.14 1.01 -0.36
CA PHE A 86 -12.64 1.72 0.82
C PHE A 86 -11.76 2.91 0.41
N VAL A 87 -10.82 2.70 -0.49
CA VAL A 87 -9.90 3.77 -0.94
C VAL A 87 -10.67 4.87 -1.69
N ARG A 88 -11.73 4.50 -2.44
CA ARG A 88 -12.64 5.50 -3.02
C ARG A 88 -13.25 6.40 -1.95
N ARG A 89 -13.71 5.82 -0.85
CA ARG A 89 -14.29 6.57 0.27
C ARG A 89 -13.26 7.50 0.92
N VAL A 90 -12.04 7.00 1.10
CA VAL A 90 -10.95 7.81 1.68
C VAL A 90 -10.65 9.01 0.79
N ARG A 91 -10.50 8.78 -0.51
CA ARG A 91 -10.21 9.87 -1.46
C ARG A 91 -11.33 10.90 -1.51
N ALA A 92 -12.58 10.45 -1.48
CA ALA A 92 -13.73 11.36 -1.49
C ALA A 92 -13.82 12.19 -0.20
N ALA A 93 -13.56 11.56 0.95
CA ALA A 93 -13.64 12.24 2.25
C ALA A 93 -12.45 13.18 2.49
N PHE A 94 -11.26 12.81 1.99
CA PHE A 94 -10.01 13.52 2.27
C PHE A 94 -9.21 13.74 1.00
N PRO A 95 -9.68 14.61 0.08
CA PRO A 95 -9.03 14.76 -1.24
C PRO A 95 -7.61 15.33 -1.18
N ARG A 96 -7.23 15.94 -0.07
CA ARG A 96 -5.89 16.53 0.11
C ARG A 96 -4.90 15.63 0.85
N LYS A 97 -5.40 14.56 1.50
CA LYS A 97 -4.52 13.62 2.19
C LYS A 97 -3.93 12.66 1.18
N THR A 98 -2.67 12.26 1.39
CA THR A 98 -1.99 11.38 0.45
C THR A 98 -2.25 9.92 0.80
N ILE A 99 -2.28 9.07 -0.22
CA ILE A 99 -2.46 7.63 -0.07
C ILE A 99 -1.23 6.93 -0.65
N TRP A 100 -0.51 6.23 0.22
CA TRP A 100 0.68 5.44 -0.12
C TRP A 100 0.33 3.96 -0.07
N CYS A 101 0.93 3.18 -0.94
CA CYS A 101 0.75 1.73 -0.94
C CYS A 101 2.08 1.03 -1.20
N PHE A 102 2.40 0.06 -0.35
CA PHE A 102 3.57 -0.80 -0.51
C PHE A 102 3.11 -2.09 -1.16
N THR A 103 3.83 -2.53 -2.18
CA THR A 103 3.58 -3.81 -2.84
C THR A 103 4.91 -4.53 -3.12
N GLY A 104 4.90 -5.85 -3.01
CA GLY A 104 6.02 -6.68 -3.45
C GLY A 104 6.06 -6.88 -4.96
N PHE A 105 4.93 -6.64 -5.64
CA PHE A 105 4.91 -6.68 -7.10
C PHE A 105 5.57 -5.43 -7.68
N THR A 106 6.02 -5.52 -8.93
CA THR A 106 6.53 -4.32 -9.61
C THR A 106 5.37 -3.58 -10.29
N TYR A 107 5.56 -2.30 -10.52
CA TYR A 107 4.58 -1.51 -11.26
C TYR A 107 4.31 -2.13 -12.65
N ASP A 108 5.36 -2.64 -13.29
CA ASP A 108 5.23 -3.30 -14.59
C ASP A 108 4.36 -4.56 -14.51
N GLU A 109 4.50 -5.37 -13.45
CA GLU A 109 3.62 -6.53 -13.22
C GLU A 109 2.17 -6.11 -13.07
N LEU A 110 1.92 -5.01 -12.35
CA LEU A 110 0.55 -4.51 -12.15
C LEU A 110 -0.10 -4.05 -13.46
N LEU A 111 0.68 -3.64 -14.44
CA LEU A 111 0.17 -3.21 -15.75
C LEU A 111 0.11 -4.33 -16.77
N THR A 112 0.69 -5.50 -16.49
CA THR A 112 0.80 -6.59 -17.46
C THR A 112 -0.43 -7.49 -17.40
N GLU A 113 -1.17 -7.57 -18.50
CA GLU A 113 -2.32 -8.47 -18.61
C GLU A 113 -1.88 -9.93 -18.39
N GLY A 114 -2.67 -10.66 -17.59
CA GLY A 114 -2.38 -12.05 -17.26
C GLY A 114 -1.40 -12.27 -16.14
N SER A 115 -0.80 -11.20 -15.58
CA SER A 115 0.04 -11.34 -14.38
C SER A 115 -0.80 -11.67 -13.16
N HIS A 116 -0.17 -12.25 -12.14
CA HIS A 116 -0.88 -12.65 -10.92
C HIS A 116 -1.66 -11.52 -10.24
N PRO A 117 -1.07 -10.32 -10.03
CA PRO A 117 -1.79 -9.26 -9.32
C PRO A 117 -2.83 -8.53 -10.17
N ARG A 118 -2.76 -8.63 -11.49
CA ARG A 118 -3.62 -7.85 -12.38
C ARG A 118 -5.05 -8.39 -12.37
N CYS A 119 -5.99 -7.54 -12.00
CA CYS A 119 -7.42 -7.86 -12.03
C CYS A 119 -8.21 -6.61 -12.44
N GLU A 120 -9.54 -6.72 -12.45
CA GLU A 120 -10.44 -5.63 -12.87
C GLU A 120 -10.34 -4.39 -11.94
N ALA A 121 -9.85 -4.57 -10.73
CA ALA A 121 -9.73 -3.47 -9.76
C ALA A 121 -8.41 -2.70 -9.87
N THR A 122 -7.40 -3.25 -10.54
CA THR A 122 -6.02 -2.74 -10.48
C THR A 122 -5.88 -1.31 -11.01
N ASP A 123 -6.42 -1.02 -12.18
CA ASP A 123 -6.26 0.29 -12.80
C ASP A 123 -6.90 1.39 -11.96
N GLU A 124 -8.10 1.16 -11.48
CA GLU A 124 -8.77 2.16 -10.65
C GLU A 124 -8.07 2.34 -9.31
N LEU A 125 -7.64 1.25 -8.67
CA LEU A 125 -6.93 1.34 -7.40
C LEU A 125 -5.65 2.17 -7.57
N LEU A 126 -4.86 1.88 -8.61
CA LEU A 126 -3.66 2.68 -8.92
C LEU A 126 -3.99 4.16 -9.13
N SER A 127 -5.12 4.46 -9.77
CA SER A 127 -5.52 5.86 -10.05
C SER A 127 -5.85 6.65 -8.79
N LEU A 128 -6.14 5.97 -7.69
CA LEU A 128 -6.49 6.61 -6.42
C LEU A 128 -5.30 6.81 -5.50
N LEU A 129 -4.15 6.22 -5.82
CA LEU A 129 -2.93 6.30 -5.01
C LEU A 129 -2.05 7.46 -5.45
N ASP A 130 -1.31 8.03 -4.50
CA ASP A 130 -0.32 9.08 -4.78
C ASP A 130 1.08 8.51 -4.95
N VAL A 131 1.48 7.55 -4.12
CA VAL A 131 2.80 6.92 -4.19
C VAL A 131 2.67 5.41 -4.05
N LEU A 132 3.39 4.70 -4.92
CA LEU A 132 3.52 3.24 -4.86
C LEU A 132 4.98 2.91 -4.53
N VAL A 133 5.19 2.15 -3.46
CA VAL A 133 6.50 1.58 -3.15
C VAL A 133 6.47 0.16 -3.70
N ASP A 134 7.20 -0.10 -4.78
CA ASP A 134 7.11 -1.36 -5.53
C ASP A 134 8.37 -2.22 -5.40
N GLY A 135 8.20 -3.50 -5.64
CA GLY A 135 9.29 -4.47 -5.68
C GLY A 135 9.42 -5.31 -4.43
N ARG A 136 9.84 -6.55 -4.62
CA ARG A 136 10.02 -7.50 -3.52
C ARG A 136 11.25 -7.13 -2.69
N TYR A 137 11.16 -7.38 -1.38
CA TYR A 137 12.31 -7.21 -0.51
C TYR A 137 13.40 -8.24 -0.89
N VAL A 138 14.63 -7.74 -1.08
CA VAL A 138 15.80 -8.57 -1.40
C VAL A 138 16.85 -8.35 -0.33
N GLU A 139 17.14 -9.37 0.47
CA GLU A 139 18.06 -9.28 1.61
C GLU A 139 19.45 -8.81 1.20
N GLU A 140 19.97 -9.27 0.06
CA GLU A 140 21.30 -8.90 -0.43
C GLU A 140 21.40 -7.42 -0.78
N LEU A 141 20.27 -6.75 -0.98
CA LEU A 141 20.17 -5.32 -1.31
C LEU A 141 19.65 -4.49 -0.14
N LYS A 142 19.59 -5.08 1.06
CA LYS A 142 19.17 -4.39 2.28
C LYS A 142 20.05 -3.19 2.55
N ASP A 143 19.42 -2.06 2.86
CA ASP A 143 20.11 -0.82 3.19
C ASP A 143 19.25 -0.03 4.17
N ILE A 144 19.69 0.05 5.41
CA ILE A 144 18.96 0.72 6.49
C ILE A 144 18.95 2.25 6.33
N SER A 145 19.80 2.79 5.47
CA SER A 145 19.81 4.24 5.19
C SER A 145 18.71 4.66 4.21
N LEU A 146 18.07 3.70 3.52
CA LEU A 146 17.01 4.00 2.57
C LEU A 146 15.75 4.49 3.30
N ARG A 147 15.13 5.52 2.74
CA ARG A 147 13.91 6.07 3.30
C ARG A 147 12.70 5.34 2.74
N PHE A 148 11.84 4.85 3.64
CA PHE A 148 10.55 4.19 3.34
C PHE A 148 10.64 2.90 2.52
N ARG A 149 11.79 2.25 2.45
CA ARG A 149 11.96 0.96 1.76
C ARG A 149 13.09 0.18 2.41
N GLY A 150 13.07 -1.15 2.24
CA GLY A 150 14.03 -2.03 2.92
C GLY A 150 15.23 -2.42 2.08
N SER A 151 15.10 -2.44 0.76
CA SER A 151 16.18 -2.85 -0.16
C SER A 151 16.25 -1.92 -1.35
N SER A 152 17.44 -1.78 -1.94
CA SER A 152 17.72 -0.78 -2.98
C SER A 152 16.99 -1.02 -4.30
N ASN A 153 16.52 -2.24 -4.56
CA ASN A 153 15.74 -2.57 -5.74
C ASN A 153 14.31 -2.02 -5.69
N GLN A 154 13.79 -1.69 -4.50
CA GLN A 154 12.46 -1.14 -4.34
C GLN A 154 12.44 0.33 -4.74
N ARG A 155 11.34 0.77 -5.35
CA ARG A 155 11.21 2.13 -5.88
C ARG A 155 10.08 2.86 -5.18
N LEU A 156 10.28 4.16 -4.95
CA LEU A 156 9.23 5.07 -4.52
C LEU A 156 8.71 5.77 -5.77
N ILE A 157 7.56 5.33 -6.28
CA ILE A 157 7.02 5.85 -7.54
C ILE A 157 5.98 6.92 -7.26
N ASP A 158 6.20 8.13 -7.77
CA ASP A 158 5.22 9.21 -7.76
C ASP A 158 4.18 8.91 -8.83
N LEU A 159 3.04 8.38 -8.45
CA LEU A 159 2.01 7.98 -9.40
C LEU A 159 1.35 9.19 -10.08
N ASN A 160 1.25 10.32 -9.40
CA ASN A 160 0.69 11.53 -10.01
C ASN A 160 1.58 12.01 -11.16
N ALA A 161 2.89 12.12 -10.91
CA ALA A 161 3.84 12.51 -11.95
C ALA A 161 3.94 11.46 -13.06
N THR A 162 3.87 10.18 -12.71
CA THR A 162 3.90 9.07 -13.67
C THR A 162 2.71 9.14 -14.62
N ARG A 163 1.52 9.43 -14.11
CA ARG A 163 0.31 9.57 -14.95
C ARG A 163 0.42 10.78 -15.90
N GLN A 164 1.01 11.88 -15.42
CA GLN A 164 1.15 13.10 -16.22
C GLN A 164 2.15 12.94 -17.37
N THR A 165 3.24 12.19 -17.15
CA THR A 165 4.33 12.07 -18.12
C THR A 165 4.24 10.81 -18.99
N GLY A 166 3.48 9.80 -18.57
CA GLY A 166 3.39 8.51 -19.25
C GLY A 166 4.59 7.60 -19.00
N SER A 167 5.52 7.99 -18.14
CA SER A 167 6.67 7.15 -17.75
C SER A 167 6.89 7.21 -16.25
N VAL A 168 7.54 6.17 -15.68
CA VAL A 168 7.76 6.08 -14.23
C VAL A 168 8.59 7.27 -13.76
N GLN A 169 8.04 8.00 -12.79
CA GLN A 169 8.70 9.11 -12.12
C GLN A 169 8.90 8.75 -10.66
N LEU A 170 10.10 8.96 -10.15
CA LEU A 170 10.39 8.65 -8.74
C LEU A 170 9.97 9.80 -7.84
N PHE A 171 9.47 9.42 -6.66
CA PHE A 171 9.11 10.38 -5.62
C PHE A 171 10.38 10.99 -5.03
N SER A 172 10.41 12.30 -4.93
CA SER A 172 11.49 13.01 -4.23
C SER A 172 10.92 13.68 -2.97
N SER A 173 11.56 13.37 -1.87
CA SER A 173 11.16 13.89 -0.56
C SER A 173 11.74 15.28 -0.32
#